data_a313ced755d761afdc0cfa002eb7953b
#
_entry.id   a313ced755d761afdc0cfa002eb7953b
#
_cell.length_a   1.000
_cell.length_b   1.000
_cell.length_c   1.000
_cell.angle_alpha   90.00
_cell.angle_beta   90.00
_cell.angle_gamma   90.00
#
_symmetry.space_group_name_H-M   'P 1'
#
loop_
_entity.id
_entity.type
_entity.pdbx_description
1 polymer ?
#
loop_
_entity_poly.entity_id
_entity_poly.type
_entity_poly.pdbx_seq_one_letter_code
_entity_poly.pdbx_strand_id
1 'polypeptide(L)'
;MVAAPAADGSIPPQALRWHRCQRVRGHGVASGQGAGSPYPAGTIALQAPHFARLGLDLSGCHPGTLNLRVPGGRWRLRQPAWQFERLHWTPLHPPETFSFWPCLLRWQPAPSCPQPERPVAGWIYHPDPATKARHFQPADQLEVLAPWIAAVEQGAGLELGVDGRHCRLIQPARLRSRLLEFLKFRVLAAQEQFFDAFQGPGTAAALRRWLVSQGCTDALELDDGELLAVLQTARQLYLDG
;
A
#
# COMPACT_ATOMS: atom_id res chain seq x y z
N MET A 1 -4.32 -20.61 -4.84
CA MET A 1 -3.80 -20.07 -3.56
C MET A 1 -2.41 -19.52 -3.82
N VAL A 2 -2.14 -18.25 -3.49
CA VAL A 2 -0.78 -17.66 -3.55
C VAL A 2 -0.10 -17.99 -2.23
N ALA A 3 1.12 -18.55 -2.25
CA ALA A 3 1.88 -18.84 -1.04
C ALA A 3 2.21 -17.54 -0.29
N ALA A 4 2.29 -17.59 1.05
CA ALA A 4 2.74 -16.46 1.85
C ALA A 4 4.15 -16.01 1.45
N PRO A 5 4.52 -14.73 1.65
CA PRO A 5 5.88 -14.26 1.43
C PRO A 5 6.89 -14.99 2.35
N ALA A 6 8.13 -15.08 1.90
CA ALA A 6 9.16 -15.74 2.68
C ALA A 6 9.45 -14.95 3.98
N ALA A 7 9.55 -15.67 5.09
CA ALA A 7 9.84 -15.09 6.40
C ALA A 7 11.28 -14.57 6.52
N ASP A 8 12.19 -15.03 5.66
CA ASP A 8 13.57 -14.55 5.55
C ASP A 8 13.71 -13.19 4.84
N GLY A 9 12.60 -12.62 4.39
CA GLY A 9 12.57 -11.33 3.66
C GLY A 9 12.94 -11.43 2.18
N SER A 10 13.11 -12.64 1.62
CA SER A 10 13.40 -12.79 0.19
C SER A 10 12.18 -12.54 -0.67
N ILE A 11 12.38 -11.83 -1.80
CA ILE A 11 11.33 -11.59 -2.81
C ILE A 11 11.79 -12.25 -4.11
N PRO A 12 11.03 -13.20 -4.65
CA PRO A 12 11.38 -13.82 -5.93
C PRO A 12 11.45 -12.75 -7.05
N PRO A 13 12.50 -12.76 -7.90
CA PRO A 13 12.69 -11.74 -8.94
C PRO A 13 11.48 -11.52 -9.85
N GLN A 14 10.78 -12.59 -10.23
CA GLN A 14 9.58 -12.52 -11.07
C GLN A 14 8.37 -11.86 -10.38
N ALA A 15 8.34 -11.86 -9.06
CA ALA A 15 7.29 -11.23 -8.26
C ALA A 15 7.60 -9.77 -7.91
N LEU A 16 8.86 -9.35 -7.99
CA LEU A 16 9.33 -8.03 -7.60
C LEU A 16 8.72 -6.95 -8.50
N ARG A 17 8.13 -5.93 -7.87
CA ARG A 17 7.57 -4.75 -8.52
C ARG A 17 8.12 -3.50 -7.86
N TRP A 18 8.69 -2.59 -8.68
CA TRP A 18 9.27 -1.34 -8.22
C TRP A 18 8.28 -0.20 -8.37
N HIS A 19 8.20 0.65 -7.33
CA HIS A 19 7.35 1.83 -7.29
C HIS A 19 8.15 3.04 -6.85
N ARG A 20 8.12 4.12 -7.62
CA ARG A 20 8.66 5.41 -7.19
C ARG A 20 7.84 5.95 -6.05
N CYS A 21 8.50 6.36 -4.99
CA CYS A 21 7.89 6.86 -3.78
C CYS A 21 8.43 8.23 -3.41
N GLN A 22 7.59 9.02 -2.78
CA GLN A 22 7.98 10.26 -2.11
C GLN A 22 8.15 9.98 -0.63
N ARG A 23 9.25 10.44 -0.04
CA ARG A 23 9.36 10.48 1.41
C ARG A 23 8.40 11.54 1.94
N VAL A 24 7.65 11.20 2.96
CA VAL A 24 6.78 12.12 3.70
C VAL A 24 7.16 12.12 5.17
N ARG A 25 6.91 13.24 5.84
CA ARG A 25 7.16 13.34 7.28
C ARG A 25 6.10 12.54 8.03
N GLY A 26 6.52 11.63 8.90
CA GLY A 26 5.64 10.94 9.84
C GLY A 26 5.37 11.76 11.10
N HIS A 27 4.57 11.20 12.01
CA HIS A 27 4.25 11.82 13.29
C HIS A 27 5.40 11.82 14.31
N GLY A 28 6.52 11.14 13.99
CA GLY A 28 7.70 11.05 14.85
C GLY A 28 7.54 10.14 16.08
N VAL A 29 6.38 9.52 16.28
CA VAL A 29 6.11 8.65 17.42
C VAL A 29 6.96 7.37 17.36
N ALA A 30 7.14 6.83 16.16
CA ALA A 30 7.94 5.64 15.93
C ALA A 30 9.41 5.81 16.36
N SER A 31 9.99 7.00 16.13
CA SER A 31 11.38 7.35 16.42
C SER A 31 11.58 8.12 17.73
N GLY A 32 10.52 8.37 18.50
CA GLY A 32 10.59 9.17 19.74
C GLY A 32 10.67 10.69 19.55
N GLN A 33 10.57 11.17 18.29
CA GLN A 33 10.65 12.60 17.96
C GLN A 33 9.28 13.31 17.99
N GLY A 34 8.19 12.57 18.25
CA GLY A 34 6.83 13.11 18.31
C GLY A 34 6.63 13.96 19.57
N ALA A 35 6.21 15.21 19.39
CA ALA A 35 5.88 16.08 20.51
C ALA A 35 4.76 15.49 21.37
N GLY A 36 4.96 15.41 22.71
CA GLY A 36 3.98 14.85 23.63
C GLY A 36 3.83 13.31 23.57
N SER A 37 4.70 12.60 22.86
CA SER A 37 4.70 11.15 22.87
C SER A 37 5.10 10.60 24.25
N PRO A 38 4.35 9.63 24.83
CA PRO A 38 4.74 8.95 26.06
C PRO A 38 5.95 8.01 25.86
N TYR A 39 6.48 7.91 24.65
CA TYR A 39 7.58 7.01 24.26
C TYR A 39 8.80 7.81 23.79
N PRO A 40 9.64 8.34 24.69
CA PRO A 40 10.79 9.17 24.32
C PRO A 40 11.86 8.41 23.51
N ALA A 41 11.96 7.09 23.71
CA ALA A 41 12.86 6.23 22.92
C ALA A 41 12.25 5.80 21.56
N GLY A 42 10.99 6.16 21.30
CA GLY A 42 10.24 5.71 20.13
C GLY A 42 9.56 4.35 20.32
N THR A 43 8.46 4.15 19.62
CA THR A 43 7.69 2.90 19.76
C THR A 43 8.41 1.73 19.13
N ILE A 44 9.16 1.92 18.03
CA ILE A 44 9.90 0.84 17.37
C ILE A 44 10.98 0.26 18.28
N ALA A 45 11.74 1.10 18.98
CA ALA A 45 12.76 0.64 19.93
C ALA A 45 12.17 -0.23 21.05
N LEU A 46 10.97 0.10 21.51
CA LEU A 46 10.25 -0.66 22.54
C LEU A 46 9.64 -1.96 22.02
N GLN A 47 9.17 -1.98 20.78
CA GLN A 47 8.52 -3.12 20.17
C GLN A 47 9.51 -4.16 19.62
N ALA A 48 10.67 -3.73 19.11
CA ALA A 48 11.66 -4.60 18.46
C ALA A 48 12.09 -5.81 19.33
N PRO A 49 12.33 -5.70 20.66
CA PRO A 49 12.64 -6.85 21.48
C PRO A 49 11.52 -7.89 21.57
N HIS A 50 10.26 -7.47 21.44
CA HIS A 50 9.11 -8.36 21.42
C HIS A 50 9.04 -9.15 20.09
N PHE A 51 9.26 -8.46 18.96
CA PHE A 51 9.33 -9.12 17.65
C PHE A 51 10.50 -10.10 17.56
N ALA A 52 11.68 -9.72 18.06
CA ALA A 52 12.87 -10.57 18.08
C ALA A 52 12.63 -11.87 18.86
N ARG A 53 11.97 -11.81 20.03
CA ARG A 53 11.58 -13.01 20.81
C ARG A 53 10.63 -13.93 20.06
N LEU A 54 9.87 -13.40 19.11
CA LEU A 54 8.93 -14.15 18.28
C LEU A 54 9.51 -14.51 16.90
N GLY A 55 10.80 -14.23 16.68
CA GLY A 55 11.55 -14.68 15.51
C GLY A 55 11.83 -13.61 14.44
N LEU A 56 11.27 -12.40 14.54
CA LEU A 56 11.56 -11.30 13.62
C LEU A 56 12.64 -10.39 14.19
N ASP A 57 13.86 -10.50 13.71
CA ASP A 57 14.96 -9.62 14.08
C ASP A 57 14.92 -8.31 13.27
N LEU A 58 14.83 -7.18 13.96
CA LEU A 58 14.85 -5.82 13.42
C LEU A 58 16.11 -5.04 13.83
N SER A 59 17.13 -5.70 14.39
CA SER A 59 18.36 -5.07 14.91
C SER A 59 19.12 -4.29 13.84
N GLY A 60 19.04 -4.69 12.57
CA GLY A 60 19.62 -4.00 11.43
C GLY A 60 18.82 -2.76 10.96
N CYS A 61 17.63 -2.54 11.48
CA CYS A 61 16.79 -1.41 11.09
C CYS A 61 17.05 -0.19 11.97
N HIS A 62 16.93 1.00 11.38
CA HIS A 62 16.85 2.24 12.14
C HIS A 62 15.62 2.18 13.08
N PRO A 63 15.72 2.63 14.35
CA PRO A 63 14.61 2.61 15.32
C PRO A 63 13.57 3.71 15.04
N GLY A 64 12.98 3.70 13.86
CA GLY A 64 11.98 4.63 13.38
C GLY A 64 11.44 4.18 12.03
N THR A 65 10.36 4.77 11.57
CA THR A 65 9.75 4.43 10.28
C THR A 65 10.13 5.43 9.18
N LEU A 66 10.47 4.91 8.01
CA LEU A 66 10.53 5.66 6.78
C LEU A 66 9.13 5.66 6.16
N ASN A 67 8.51 6.83 6.08
CA ASN A 67 7.18 6.99 5.51
C ASN A 67 7.30 7.24 4.00
N LEU A 68 6.75 6.32 3.21
CA LEU A 68 6.80 6.33 1.74
C LEU A 68 5.42 6.46 1.17
N ARG A 69 5.21 7.44 0.30
CA ARG A 69 3.94 7.76 -0.34
C ARG A 69 4.02 7.61 -1.86
N VAL A 70 2.97 7.05 -2.45
CA VAL A 70 2.75 7.05 -3.91
C VAL A 70 1.46 7.83 -4.18
N PRO A 71 1.56 9.13 -4.52
CA PRO A 71 0.39 9.99 -4.66
C PRO A 71 -0.66 9.44 -5.62
N GLY A 72 -1.93 9.47 -5.19
CA GLY A 72 -3.05 8.96 -5.98
C GLY A 72 -3.10 7.43 -6.08
N GLY A 73 -2.23 6.73 -5.37
CA GLY A 73 -2.28 5.28 -5.24
C GLY A 73 -3.10 4.82 -4.05
N ARG A 74 -3.31 3.51 -3.97
CA ARG A 74 -3.89 2.84 -2.81
C ARG A 74 -3.20 1.49 -2.66
N TRP A 75 -2.55 1.26 -1.52
CA TRP A 75 -1.90 -0.01 -1.24
C TRP A 75 -2.90 -1.06 -0.78
N ARG A 76 -2.76 -2.25 -1.34
CA ARG A 76 -3.47 -3.43 -0.89
C ARG A 76 -2.46 -4.47 -0.43
N LEU A 77 -2.43 -4.70 0.88
CA LEU A 77 -1.55 -5.65 1.54
C LEU A 77 -2.33 -6.94 1.83
N ARG A 78 -1.74 -8.09 1.53
CA ARG A 78 -2.33 -9.42 1.74
C ARG A 78 -1.26 -10.38 2.23
N GLN A 79 -1.65 -11.34 3.04
CA GLN A 79 -0.78 -12.45 3.49
C GLN A 79 0.60 -11.93 3.95
N PRO A 80 0.71 -11.36 5.15
CA PRO A 80 1.98 -10.90 5.68
C PRO A 80 2.96 -12.08 5.85
N ALA A 81 4.27 -11.79 5.79
CA ALA A 81 5.32 -12.75 6.15
C ALA A 81 5.34 -13.01 7.65
N TRP A 82 5.07 -11.96 8.42
CA TRP A 82 4.91 -12.04 9.87
C TRP A 82 3.65 -11.33 10.30
N GLN A 83 2.92 -11.94 11.23
CA GLN A 83 1.79 -11.33 11.90
C GLN A 83 1.86 -11.64 13.40
N PHE A 84 1.83 -10.61 14.20
CA PHE A 84 1.84 -10.70 15.66
C PHE A 84 0.51 -10.20 16.18
N GLU A 85 -0.39 -11.11 16.47
CA GLU A 85 -1.74 -10.79 16.92
C GLU A 85 -1.72 -10.43 18.41
N ARG A 86 -2.39 -9.30 18.73
CA ARG A 86 -2.62 -8.83 20.12
C ARG A 86 -1.36 -8.83 20.99
N LEU A 87 -0.25 -8.33 20.44
CA LEU A 87 1.01 -8.23 21.15
C LEU A 87 0.92 -7.17 22.26
N HIS A 88 1.18 -7.59 23.49
CA HIS A 88 1.24 -6.71 24.67
C HIS A 88 2.68 -6.20 24.85
N TRP A 89 3.01 -5.07 24.24
CA TRP A 89 4.36 -4.49 24.26
C TRP A 89 4.49 -3.29 25.22
N THR A 90 3.39 -2.78 25.75
CA THR A 90 3.33 -1.66 26.70
C THR A 90 2.11 -1.79 27.62
N PRO A 91 2.20 -1.34 28.88
CA PRO A 91 1.03 -1.27 29.77
C PRO A 91 0.12 -0.07 29.49
N LEU A 92 0.52 0.88 28.62
CA LEU A 92 -0.18 2.15 28.41
C LEU A 92 -1.43 2.04 27.53
N HIS A 93 -1.60 0.93 26.82
CA HIS A 93 -2.79 0.70 26.00
C HIS A 93 -3.03 -0.81 25.77
N PRO A 94 -4.20 -1.19 25.22
CA PRO A 94 -4.51 -2.58 24.89
C PRO A 94 -3.52 -3.21 23.91
N PRO A 95 -3.43 -4.55 23.87
CA PRO A 95 -2.60 -5.27 22.91
C PRO A 95 -2.92 -4.88 21.46
N GLU A 96 -1.88 -4.69 20.66
CA GLU A 96 -1.96 -4.32 19.24
C GLU A 96 -1.55 -5.48 18.34
N THR A 97 -2.08 -5.49 17.12
CA THR A 97 -1.69 -6.44 16.06
C THR A 97 -0.78 -5.75 15.05
N PHE A 98 0.29 -6.44 14.66
CA PHE A 98 1.28 -5.94 13.71
C PHE A 98 1.50 -6.93 12.59
N SER A 99 1.62 -6.42 11.37
CA SER A 99 1.91 -7.22 10.19
C SER A 99 3.11 -6.68 9.44
N PHE A 100 3.91 -7.60 8.85
CA PHE A 100 5.15 -7.28 8.14
C PHE A 100 5.21 -7.97 6.79
N TRP A 101 5.66 -7.22 5.78
CA TRP A 101 5.98 -7.72 4.44
C TRP A 101 7.41 -7.36 4.09
N PRO A 102 8.18 -8.26 3.49
CA PRO A 102 9.52 -7.93 3.02
C PRO A 102 9.45 -6.90 1.90
N CYS A 103 10.39 -5.99 1.88
CA CYS A 103 10.56 -5.02 0.82
C CYS A 103 12.04 -4.73 0.54
N LEU A 104 12.29 -4.11 -0.60
CA LEU A 104 13.60 -3.66 -1.02
C LEU A 104 13.57 -2.16 -1.29
N LEU A 105 14.65 -1.47 -0.96
CA LEU A 105 14.81 -0.04 -1.20
C LEU A 105 15.99 0.19 -2.11
N ARG A 106 15.82 1.08 -3.07
CA ARG A 106 16.89 1.67 -3.87
C ARG A 106 16.60 3.14 -4.13
N TRP A 107 17.64 3.90 -4.47
CA TRP A 107 17.53 5.32 -4.74
C TRP A 107 18.31 5.69 -5.98
N GLN A 108 17.98 6.84 -6.55
CA GLN A 108 18.76 7.38 -7.65
C GLN A 108 20.13 7.85 -7.12
N PRO A 109 21.23 7.52 -7.80
CA PRO A 109 22.55 7.95 -7.36
C PRO A 109 22.65 9.48 -7.38
N ALA A 110 23.28 10.03 -6.36
CA ALA A 110 23.66 11.43 -6.28
C ALA A 110 25.18 11.53 -6.03
N PRO A 111 25.84 12.65 -6.35
CA PRO A 111 27.29 12.79 -6.19
C PRO A 111 27.78 12.47 -4.79
N SER A 112 27.00 12.82 -3.76
CA SER A 112 27.30 12.58 -2.34
C SER A 112 26.79 11.25 -1.79
N CYS A 113 26.01 10.52 -2.58
CA CYS A 113 25.39 9.26 -2.13
C CYS A 113 25.18 8.30 -3.31
N PRO A 114 26.18 7.46 -3.63
CA PRO A 114 26.07 6.48 -4.70
C PRO A 114 24.97 5.46 -4.39
N GLN A 115 24.38 4.92 -5.44
CA GLN A 115 23.46 3.81 -5.30
C GLN A 115 24.21 2.59 -4.75
N PRO A 116 23.66 1.85 -3.79
CA PRO A 116 24.28 0.60 -3.35
C PRO A 116 24.28 -0.42 -4.49
N GLU A 117 25.30 -1.27 -4.54
CA GLU A 117 25.39 -2.37 -5.52
C GLU A 117 24.17 -3.29 -5.49
N ARG A 118 23.58 -3.45 -4.31
CA ARG A 118 22.37 -4.25 -4.09
C ARG A 118 21.30 -3.42 -3.39
N PRO A 119 20.02 -3.63 -3.71
CA PRO A 119 18.93 -2.99 -2.99
C PRO A 119 19.01 -3.29 -1.48
N VAL A 120 18.65 -2.32 -0.67
CA VAL A 120 18.63 -2.44 0.79
C VAL A 120 17.35 -3.15 1.21
N ALA A 121 17.48 -4.24 1.97
CA ALA A 121 16.35 -4.97 2.52
C ALA A 121 15.68 -4.18 3.65
N GLY A 122 14.36 -4.30 3.74
CA GLY A 122 13.55 -3.70 4.78
C GLY A 122 12.21 -4.43 4.94
N TRP A 123 11.37 -3.88 5.82
CA TRP A 123 10.05 -4.42 6.12
C TRP A 123 8.99 -3.33 6.00
N ILE A 124 7.93 -3.58 5.27
CA ILE A 124 6.71 -2.81 5.41
C ILE A 124 6.12 -3.18 6.77
N TYR A 125 5.93 -2.18 7.61
CA TYR A 125 5.39 -2.30 8.96
C TYR A 125 3.97 -1.72 8.99
N HIS A 126 3.02 -2.51 9.42
CA HIS A 126 1.62 -2.10 9.43
C HIS A 126 0.96 -2.50 10.76
N PRO A 127 0.78 -1.55 11.68
CA PRO A 127 -0.10 -1.73 12.82
C PRO A 127 -1.54 -1.84 12.33
N ASP A 128 -2.29 -2.82 12.83
CA ASP A 128 -3.70 -3.01 12.47
C ASP A 128 -4.56 -1.86 13.03
N PRO A 129 -5.22 -1.07 12.18
CA PRO A 129 -6.08 0.03 12.63
C PRO A 129 -7.21 -0.42 13.58
N ALA A 130 -7.68 -1.68 13.46
CA ALA A 130 -8.70 -2.22 14.36
C ALA A 130 -8.22 -2.35 15.82
N THR A 131 -6.91 -2.54 16.03
CA THR A 131 -6.29 -2.62 17.36
C THR A 131 -5.58 -1.34 17.78
N LYS A 132 -5.35 -0.41 16.84
CA LYS A 132 -4.67 0.87 17.05
C LYS A 132 -5.53 2.04 16.60
N ALA A 133 -6.64 2.29 17.27
CA ALA A 133 -7.67 3.25 16.89
C ALA A 133 -7.20 4.71 16.64
N ARG A 134 -6.03 5.09 17.16
CA ARG A 134 -5.44 6.44 16.98
C ARG A 134 -4.43 6.52 15.83
N HIS A 135 -4.19 5.42 15.12
CA HIS A 135 -3.25 5.39 14.01
C HIS A 135 -4.02 5.53 12.69
N PHE A 136 -3.94 6.71 12.09
CA PHE A 136 -4.44 6.94 10.74
C PHE A 136 -3.27 6.93 9.77
N GLN A 137 -3.28 6.02 8.82
CA GLN A 137 -2.34 5.97 7.72
C GLN A 137 -3.10 6.18 6.40
N PRO A 138 -2.72 7.18 5.58
CA PRO A 138 -3.30 7.35 4.25
C PRO A 138 -3.14 6.09 3.39
N ALA A 139 -4.13 5.77 2.58
CA ALA A 139 -4.13 4.55 1.75
C ALA A 139 -3.00 4.52 0.71
N ASP A 140 -2.42 5.67 0.38
CA ASP A 140 -1.30 5.83 -0.56
C ASP A 140 0.08 5.82 0.12
N GLN A 141 0.13 5.61 1.45
CA GLN A 141 1.35 5.66 2.26
C GLN A 141 1.65 4.31 2.90
N LEU A 142 2.94 4.00 3.03
CA LEU A 142 3.47 2.87 3.80
C LEU A 142 4.50 3.35 4.82
N GLU A 143 4.55 2.68 5.97
CA GLU A 143 5.65 2.77 6.92
C GLU A 143 6.64 1.64 6.66
N VAL A 144 7.91 1.97 6.53
CA VAL A 144 8.97 1.01 6.23
C VAL A 144 10.05 1.05 7.31
N LEU A 145 10.44 -0.11 7.80
CA LEU A 145 11.60 -0.31 8.66
C LEU A 145 12.77 -0.77 7.78
N ALA A 146 13.87 -0.05 7.84
CA ALA A 146 15.08 -0.34 7.07
C ALA A 146 16.31 0.21 7.82
N PRO A 147 17.53 -0.19 7.45
CA PRO A 147 18.74 0.49 7.88
C PRO A 147 18.67 2.00 7.58
N TRP A 148 19.46 2.79 8.30
CA TRP A 148 19.58 4.21 8.01
C TRP A 148 20.11 4.45 6.58
N ILE A 149 19.40 5.25 5.79
CA ILE A 149 19.74 5.56 4.40
C ILE A 149 20.03 7.06 4.30
N ALA A 150 21.30 7.45 4.31
CA ALA A 150 21.72 8.85 4.25
C ALA A 150 21.20 9.60 2.99
N ALA A 151 21.09 8.92 1.85
CA ALA A 151 20.52 9.45 0.62
C ALA A 151 19.11 10.01 0.78
N VAL A 152 18.31 9.41 1.66
CA VAL A 152 16.93 9.83 1.93
C VAL A 152 16.91 11.21 2.57
N GLU A 153 17.84 11.50 3.48
CA GLU A 153 17.95 12.81 4.12
C GLU A 153 18.41 13.89 3.13
N GLN A 154 19.11 13.50 2.08
CA GLN A 154 19.59 14.37 1.02
C GLN A 154 18.56 14.56 -0.11
N GLY A 155 17.36 14.02 0.04
CA GLY A 155 16.28 14.20 -0.94
C GLY A 155 16.39 13.31 -2.18
N ALA A 156 17.16 12.21 -2.13
CA ALA A 156 17.25 11.28 -3.24
C ALA A 156 15.88 10.67 -3.56
N GLY A 157 15.58 10.51 -4.84
CA GLY A 157 14.40 9.82 -5.31
C GLY A 157 14.44 8.35 -4.90
N LEU A 158 13.41 7.88 -4.19
CA LEU A 158 13.31 6.52 -3.67
C LEU A 158 12.42 5.65 -4.54
N GLU A 159 12.82 4.39 -4.66
CA GLU A 159 11.98 3.32 -5.21
C GLU A 159 11.83 2.20 -4.17
N LEU A 160 10.59 1.77 -3.99
CA LEU A 160 10.21 0.66 -3.13
C LEU A 160 9.93 -0.58 -4.00
N GLY A 161 10.69 -1.63 -3.79
CA GLY A 161 10.48 -2.96 -4.38
C GLY A 161 9.65 -3.83 -3.45
N VAL A 162 8.56 -4.38 -3.96
CA VAL A 162 7.63 -5.22 -3.19
C VAL A 162 7.30 -6.50 -3.95
N ASP A 163 6.89 -7.53 -3.23
CA ASP A 163 6.27 -8.71 -3.86
C ASP A 163 4.87 -8.35 -4.36
N GLY A 164 4.72 -8.23 -5.67
CA GLY A 164 3.46 -7.84 -6.31
C GLY A 164 2.31 -8.84 -6.13
N ARG A 165 2.56 -10.03 -5.59
CA ARG A 165 1.53 -11.01 -5.22
C ARG A 165 0.84 -10.64 -3.91
N HIS A 166 1.58 -10.05 -2.98
CA HIS A 166 1.14 -9.73 -1.61
C HIS A 166 0.96 -8.22 -1.37
N CYS A 167 1.76 -7.39 -2.05
CA CYS A 167 1.73 -5.94 -1.92
C CYS A 167 1.42 -5.33 -3.30
N ARG A 168 0.18 -4.87 -3.50
CA ARG A 168 -0.26 -4.29 -4.77
C ARG A 168 -0.55 -2.82 -4.62
N LEU A 169 0.03 -2.02 -5.50
CA LEU A 169 -0.35 -0.62 -5.66
C LEU A 169 -1.50 -0.52 -6.67
N ILE A 170 -2.65 -0.14 -6.19
CA ILE A 170 -3.82 0.19 -7.02
C ILE A 170 -3.69 1.65 -7.43
N GLN A 171 -3.87 1.93 -8.72
CA GLN A 171 -3.90 3.29 -9.25
C GLN A 171 -5.30 3.57 -9.81
N PRO A 172 -6.24 4.12 -9.01
CA PRO A 172 -7.65 4.28 -9.40
C PRO A 172 -7.82 5.05 -10.71
N ALA A 173 -7.01 6.09 -10.95
CA ALA A 173 -7.06 6.86 -12.19
C ALA A 173 -6.79 5.99 -13.44
N ARG A 174 -5.78 5.12 -13.37
CA ARG A 174 -5.48 4.18 -14.46
C ARG A 174 -6.59 3.16 -14.67
N LEU A 175 -7.14 2.64 -13.58
CA LEU A 175 -8.25 1.68 -13.66
C LEU A 175 -9.48 2.32 -14.29
N ARG A 176 -9.83 3.53 -13.86
CA ARG A 176 -10.95 4.28 -14.45
C ARG A 176 -10.76 4.50 -15.95
N SER A 177 -9.58 4.92 -16.39
CA SER A 177 -9.28 5.10 -17.82
C SER A 177 -9.45 3.81 -18.61
N ARG A 178 -8.94 2.68 -18.09
CA ARG A 178 -9.10 1.37 -18.75
C ARG A 178 -10.55 0.91 -18.80
N LEU A 179 -11.33 1.16 -17.74
CA LEU A 179 -12.77 0.85 -17.74
C LEU A 179 -13.54 1.71 -18.73
N LEU A 180 -13.23 2.99 -18.83
CA LEU A 180 -13.85 3.88 -19.85
C LEU A 180 -13.57 3.38 -21.27
N GLU A 181 -12.31 3.01 -21.57
CA GLU A 181 -11.95 2.45 -22.85
C GLU A 181 -12.64 1.13 -23.12
N PHE A 182 -12.73 0.25 -22.12
CA PHE A 182 -13.47 -1.00 -22.22
C PHE A 182 -14.96 -0.78 -22.51
N LEU A 183 -15.61 0.15 -21.80
CA LEU A 183 -17.01 0.50 -21.97
C LEU A 183 -17.27 1.10 -23.35
N LYS A 184 -16.38 1.95 -23.87
CA LYS A 184 -16.48 2.50 -25.22
C LYS A 184 -16.77 1.42 -26.26
N PHE A 185 -15.99 0.35 -26.28
CA PHE A 185 -16.15 -0.71 -27.28
C PHE A 185 -17.40 -1.56 -27.08
N ARG A 186 -17.88 -1.71 -25.83
CA ARG A 186 -19.09 -2.48 -25.51
C ARG A 186 -20.37 -1.69 -25.76
N VAL A 187 -20.30 -0.38 -25.61
CA VAL A 187 -21.43 0.52 -25.76
C VAL A 187 -21.77 0.82 -27.23
N LEU A 188 -20.78 0.87 -28.11
CA LEU A 188 -20.97 1.19 -29.54
C LEU A 188 -21.97 0.28 -30.27
N ALA A 189 -22.25 -0.92 -29.75
CA ALA A 189 -23.15 -1.88 -30.37
C ALA A 189 -24.61 -1.81 -29.85
N ALA A 190 -24.87 -1.23 -28.67
CA ALA A 190 -26.22 -1.20 -28.06
C ALA A 190 -26.31 -0.08 -27.01
N GLN A 191 -25.98 1.12 -27.39
CA GLN A 191 -25.67 2.24 -26.48
C GLN A 191 -26.79 2.60 -25.47
N GLU A 192 -28.00 2.83 -25.94
CA GLU A 192 -29.09 3.26 -25.07
C GLU A 192 -29.51 2.17 -24.09
N GLN A 193 -29.68 0.95 -24.58
CA GLN A 193 -30.10 -0.20 -23.76
C GLN A 193 -29.07 -0.55 -22.68
N PHE A 194 -27.78 -0.35 -22.96
CA PHE A 194 -26.73 -0.60 -21.97
C PHE A 194 -26.88 0.32 -20.77
N PHE A 195 -27.03 1.63 -21.00
CA PHE A 195 -27.12 2.60 -19.89
C PHE A 195 -28.44 2.50 -19.13
N ASP A 196 -29.53 2.12 -19.79
CA ASP A 196 -30.83 1.91 -19.16
C ASP A 196 -30.83 0.72 -18.19
N ALA A 197 -29.99 -0.28 -18.47
CA ALA A 197 -29.81 -1.41 -17.55
C ALA A 197 -29.11 -1.04 -16.23
N PHE A 198 -28.47 0.14 -16.16
CA PHE A 198 -27.69 0.56 -14.99
C PHE A 198 -28.23 1.87 -14.39
N GLN A 199 -29.49 1.84 -13.93
CA GLN A 199 -30.16 2.96 -13.28
C GLN A 199 -30.68 2.59 -11.88
N GLY A 200 -30.77 3.56 -10.99
CA GLY A 200 -31.37 3.41 -9.67
C GLY A 200 -30.49 2.77 -8.60
N PRO A 201 -31.07 2.36 -7.48
CA PRO A 201 -30.36 1.73 -6.36
C PRO A 201 -29.66 0.43 -6.77
N GLY A 202 -28.42 0.24 -6.30
CA GLY A 202 -27.63 -0.97 -6.59
C GLY A 202 -26.89 -0.97 -7.94
N THR A 203 -26.90 0.14 -8.68
CA THR A 203 -26.23 0.30 -9.96
C THR A 203 -24.75 -0.08 -9.90
N ALA A 204 -24.00 0.36 -8.90
CA ALA A 204 -22.57 0.04 -8.77
C ALA A 204 -22.32 -1.48 -8.67
N ALA A 205 -23.12 -2.17 -7.85
CA ALA A 205 -23.00 -3.61 -7.69
C ALA A 205 -23.39 -4.36 -8.98
N ALA A 206 -24.43 -3.91 -9.68
CA ALA A 206 -24.86 -4.47 -10.97
C ALA A 206 -23.78 -4.27 -12.05
N LEU A 207 -23.24 -3.06 -12.17
CA LEU A 207 -22.16 -2.73 -13.09
C LEU A 207 -20.90 -3.55 -12.80
N ARG A 208 -20.51 -3.68 -11.53
CA ARG A 208 -19.36 -4.50 -11.12
C ARG A 208 -19.55 -5.96 -11.54
N ARG A 209 -20.71 -6.56 -11.27
CA ARG A 209 -21.00 -7.95 -11.68
C ARG A 209 -20.91 -8.10 -13.20
N TRP A 210 -21.50 -7.18 -13.94
CA TRP A 210 -21.45 -7.20 -15.39
C TRP A 210 -20.00 -7.07 -15.92
N LEU A 211 -19.22 -6.10 -15.44
CA LEU A 211 -17.81 -5.93 -15.83
C LEU A 211 -16.99 -7.19 -15.58
N VAL A 212 -17.17 -7.80 -14.40
CA VAL A 212 -16.48 -9.05 -14.05
C VAL A 212 -16.90 -10.20 -14.97
N SER A 213 -18.20 -10.32 -15.29
CA SER A 213 -18.69 -11.34 -16.25
C SER A 213 -18.11 -11.16 -17.67
N GLN A 214 -17.74 -9.93 -18.02
CA GLN A 214 -17.05 -9.62 -19.29
C GLN A 214 -15.51 -9.79 -19.19
N GLY A 215 -14.97 -10.32 -18.09
CA GLY A 215 -13.55 -10.52 -17.86
C GLY A 215 -12.80 -9.28 -17.37
N CYS A 216 -13.50 -8.17 -17.07
CA CYS A 216 -12.88 -6.94 -16.58
C CYS A 216 -12.78 -6.95 -15.06
N THR A 217 -11.74 -7.62 -14.52
CA THR A 217 -11.51 -7.75 -13.08
C THR A 217 -11.04 -6.46 -12.40
N ASP A 218 -10.62 -5.45 -13.16
CA ASP A 218 -10.26 -4.12 -12.63
C ASP A 218 -11.41 -3.47 -11.83
N ALA A 219 -12.65 -3.80 -12.16
CA ALA A 219 -13.83 -3.35 -11.44
C ALA A 219 -13.87 -3.78 -9.97
N LEU A 220 -13.17 -4.86 -9.60
CA LEU A 220 -13.06 -5.34 -8.21
C LEU A 220 -12.15 -4.45 -7.34
N GLU A 221 -11.31 -3.66 -7.96
CA GLU A 221 -10.33 -2.81 -7.28
C GLU A 221 -10.84 -1.37 -7.05
N LEU A 222 -11.97 -1.00 -7.65
CA LEU A 222 -12.62 0.31 -7.49
C LEU A 222 -13.76 0.21 -6.47
N ASP A 223 -13.98 1.29 -5.72
CA ASP A 223 -15.16 1.41 -4.86
C ASP A 223 -16.42 1.76 -5.68
N ASP A 224 -17.59 1.79 -5.01
CA ASP A 224 -18.86 2.04 -5.68
C ASP A 224 -18.95 3.45 -6.27
N GLY A 225 -18.41 4.45 -5.56
CA GLY A 225 -18.36 5.83 -6.04
C GLY A 225 -17.48 5.99 -7.28
N GLU A 226 -16.32 5.32 -7.29
CA GLU A 226 -15.40 5.28 -8.43
C GLU A 226 -16.04 4.61 -9.66
N LEU A 227 -16.78 3.50 -9.46
CA LEU A 227 -17.49 2.84 -10.55
C LEU A 227 -18.64 3.69 -11.11
N LEU A 228 -19.42 4.33 -10.24
CA LEU A 228 -20.49 5.22 -10.67
C LEU A 228 -19.94 6.44 -11.45
N ALA A 229 -18.81 7.00 -11.02
CA ALA A 229 -18.15 8.07 -11.76
C ALA A 229 -17.67 7.61 -13.14
N VAL A 230 -17.18 6.36 -13.29
CA VAL A 230 -16.84 5.78 -14.60
C VAL A 230 -18.07 5.66 -15.47
N LEU A 231 -19.19 5.15 -14.93
CA LEU A 231 -20.44 4.99 -15.68
C LEU A 231 -20.97 6.34 -16.15
N GLN A 232 -20.99 7.35 -15.27
CA GLN A 232 -21.43 8.70 -15.61
C GLN A 232 -20.55 9.32 -16.69
N THR A 233 -19.23 9.19 -16.59
CA THR A 233 -18.30 9.70 -17.60
C THR A 233 -18.49 8.98 -18.94
N ALA A 234 -18.70 7.66 -18.91
CA ALA A 234 -18.96 6.89 -20.13
C ALA A 234 -20.27 7.35 -20.79
N ARG A 235 -21.31 7.62 -20.01
CA ARG A 235 -22.58 8.16 -20.52
C ARG A 235 -22.38 9.51 -21.20
N GLN A 236 -21.72 10.43 -20.55
CA GLN A 236 -21.43 11.76 -21.10
C GLN A 236 -20.59 11.70 -22.39
N LEU A 237 -19.58 10.84 -22.44
CA LEU A 237 -18.69 10.73 -23.61
C LEU A 237 -19.29 9.97 -24.79
N TYR A 238 -20.20 9.05 -24.56
CA TYR A 238 -20.64 8.09 -25.59
C TYR A 238 -22.11 8.14 -25.94
N LEU A 239 -22.95 8.83 -25.11
CA LEU A 239 -24.35 9.06 -25.41
C LEU A 239 -24.64 10.54 -25.70
N ASP A 240 -24.09 11.44 -24.87
CA ASP A 240 -24.45 12.86 -24.91
C ASP A 240 -23.48 13.69 -25.79
N GLY A 241 -22.39 13.07 -26.30
CA GLY A 241 -21.41 13.61 -27.24
C GLY A 241 -21.72 13.15 -28.64
#